data_12775b3558f74ada614eea9aa0d0fed4
#
_entry.id   12775b3558f74ada614eea9aa0d0fed4
#
_cell.length_a   1.000
_cell.length_b   1.000
_cell.length_c   1.000
_cell.angle_alpha   90.00
_cell.angle_beta   90.00
_cell.angle_gamma   90.00
#
_symmetry.space_group_name_H-M   'P 1'
#
loop_
_entity.id
_entity.type
_entity.pdbx_description
1 polymer ?
#
loop_
_entity_poly.entity_id
_entity_poly.type
_entity_poly.pdbx_seq_one_letter_code
_entity_poly.pdbx_strand_id
1 'polypeptide(L)'
;MADYTKEITKRRTFAIISHPDAGKTTLTEKFLLYGGAINLAGSVKGKATARHAVSDWMEIEKERGISVTSSVLQFNYDGYCINILDTPGHQDFSEDTYRTLMAADSAVMVIDASKGVEAQTRKLFKVCAMRNIPIFTFINKLDRDANDTFDLLDEIEKELGIPTCPINWPIGSGKKFRGVYDRETGKVLTFSDTMKGTKEGLEEEIALDEPRIDEVLDADQKEQLLEEIELLDGASAEFDQELVDQGKLSPVCFGSALTNFGVETFLKHFLKMTSTPLPRKADIGEVDPLAEDFSAFVFKIQANMNKNHRDRIAFMRICSGKFEASKEVFHVQGNKKMRLSQPQQMMAQDRHVVDEAYAGDIIGVFDPGIFSIGDTVCTPGKKFQYEGIPTFAPEHFARVRLLDSMKRKQFVKGINQIAQEGAIQIFQEIMGGMEEIIVGVVGVLQFDVLKYRLENEYNVDIRLEALPYEHIRWIENKEEVDVKRLTGTSDMKKVMDMKGNPLLLFINSWSIGMTLDRNEGLKLAEFSRN
;
A
#
# COMPACT_ATOMS: atom_id res chain seq x y z
N MET A 1 -13.52 -27.72 -18.51
CA MET A 1 -12.98 -26.77 -17.54
C MET A 1 -11.86 -25.99 -18.22
N ALA A 2 -11.95 -24.69 -18.28
CA ALA A 2 -10.86 -23.87 -18.79
C ALA A 2 -9.75 -23.85 -17.73
N ASP A 3 -8.55 -24.27 -18.11
CA ASP A 3 -7.40 -24.26 -17.21
C ASP A 3 -6.69 -22.90 -17.30
N TYR A 4 -6.89 -22.05 -16.30
CA TYR A 4 -6.24 -20.74 -16.19
C TYR A 4 -4.97 -20.79 -15.34
N THR A 5 -4.56 -21.96 -14.87
CA THR A 5 -3.43 -22.15 -13.95
C THR A 5 -2.16 -21.47 -14.46
N LYS A 6 -1.79 -21.68 -15.72
CA LYS A 6 -0.59 -21.10 -16.31
C LYS A 6 -0.61 -19.55 -16.31
N GLU A 7 -1.79 -18.98 -16.57
CA GLU A 7 -1.93 -17.51 -16.57
C GLU A 7 -1.92 -16.94 -15.15
N ILE A 8 -2.57 -17.62 -14.21
CA ILE A 8 -2.67 -17.17 -12.82
C ILE A 8 -1.32 -17.30 -12.10
N THR A 9 -0.63 -18.43 -12.27
CA THR A 9 0.64 -18.70 -11.56
C THR A 9 1.82 -17.82 -11.97
N LYS A 10 1.78 -17.18 -13.14
CA LYS A 10 2.81 -16.22 -13.54
C LYS A 10 2.59 -14.82 -12.96
N ARG A 11 1.48 -14.55 -12.27
CA ARG A 11 1.16 -13.23 -11.69
C ARG A 11 1.80 -13.04 -10.33
N ARG A 12 2.34 -11.84 -10.12
CA ARG A 12 2.94 -11.40 -8.85
C ARG A 12 2.38 -10.03 -8.51
N THR A 13 1.66 -9.96 -7.39
CA THR A 13 1.02 -8.71 -6.94
C THR A 13 1.49 -8.40 -5.54
N PHE A 14 2.29 -7.37 -5.41
CA PHE A 14 2.91 -7.00 -4.15
C PHE A 14 2.86 -5.50 -3.89
N ALA A 15 2.84 -5.15 -2.61
CA ALA A 15 2.95 -3.78 -2.17
C ALA A 15 4.39 -3.44 -1.80
N ILE A 16 4.80 -2.20 -2.04
CA ILE A 16 6.07 -1.68 -1.53
C ILE A 16 5.76 -0.74 -0.37
N ILE A 17 6.30 -1.06 0.80
CA ILE A 17 6.06 -0.36 2.06
C ILE A 17 7.37 0.11 2.67
N SER A 18 7.36 1.26 3.34
CA SER A 18 8.54 1.79 4.02
C SER A 18 8.20 2.94 4.96
N HIS A 19 9.16 3.30 5.80
CA HIS A 19 9.21 4.64 6.39
C HIS A 19 9.46 5.71 5.30
N PRO A 20 8.99 6.96 5.45
CA PRO A 20 9.35 8.06 4.56
C PRO A 20 10.87 8.15 4.34
N ASP A 21 11.28 8.47 3.13
CA ASP A 21 12.70 8.61 2.72
C ASP A 21 13.56 7.34 2.75
N ALA A 22 13.02 6.14 3.05
CA ALA A 22 13.80 4.90 2.99
C ALA A 22 14.23 4.51 1.55
N GLY A 23 13.63 5.15 0.52
CA GLY A 23 13.97 4.94 -0.89
C GLY A 23 12.95 4.09 -1.66
N LYS A 24 11.74 3.97 -1.13
CA LYS A 24 10.63 3.23 -1.75
C LYS A 24 10.40 3.62 -3.21
N THR A 25 10.14 4.91 -3.47
CA THR A 25 9.88 5.45 -4.81
C THR A 25 11.04 5.19 -5.76
N THR A 26 12.29 5.31 -5.27
CA THR A 26 13.48 4.99 -6.06
C THR A 26 13.50 3.51 -6.44
N LEU A 27 13.20 2.60 -5.50
CA LEU A 27 13.15 1.16 -5.78
C LEU A 27 12.04 0.82 -6.77
N THR A 28 10.85 1.40 -6.63
CA THR A 28 9.73 1.24 -7.57
C THR A 28 10.13 1.65 -8.99
N GLU A 29 10.78 2.80 -9.17
CA GLU A 29 11.26 3.25 -10.47
C GLU A 29 12.33 2.32 -11.07
N LYS A 30 13.18 1.72 -10.23
CA LYS A 30 14.15 0.74 -10.71
C LYS A 30 13.49 -0.55 -11.22
N PHE A 31 12.47 -1.03 -10.54
CA PHE A 31 11.70 -2.18 -11.03
C PHE A 31 11.04 -1.88 -12.38
N LEU A 32 10.48 -0.68 -12.55
CA LEU A 32 9.93 -0.24 -13.84
C LEU A 32 11.01 -0.11 -14.93
N LEU A 33 12.22 0.33 -14.56
CA LEU A 33 13.35 0.43 -15.47
C LEU A 33 13.78 -0.96 -15.96
N TYR A 34 14.03 -1.91 -15.05
CA TYR A 34 14.39 -3.29 -15.40
C TYR A 34 13.26 -4.03 -16.16
N GLY A 35 12.02 -3.70 -15.86
CA GLY A 35 10.85 -4.19 -16.62
C GLY A 35 10.66 -3.54 -17.99
N GLY A 36 11.53 -2.60 -18.40
CA GLY A 36 11.42 -1.87 -19.66
C GLY A 36 10.18 -0.96 -19.75
N ALA A 37 9.48 -0.74 -18.65
CA ALA A 37 8.29 0.13 -18.59
C ALA A 37 8.65 1.62 -18.64
N ILE A 38 9.87 1.98 -18.26
CA ILE A 38 10.45 3.31 -18.37
C ILE A 38 11.88 3.22 -18.93
N ASN A 39 12.29 4.24 -19.69
CA ASN A 39 13.63 4.24 -20.31
C ASN A 39 14.72 4.85 -19.41
N LEU A 40 14.34 5.66 -18.43
CA LEU A 40 15.24 6.35 -17.49
C LEU A 40 14.53 6.49 -16.16
N ALA A 41 15.14 6.01 -15.08
CA ALA A 41 14.67 6.30 -13.74
C ALA A 41 14.97 7.76 -13.35
N GLY A 42 14.01 8.44 -12.73
CA GLY A 42 14.18 9.79 -12.22
C GLY A 42 15.00 9.80 -10.93
N SER A 43 15.78 10.86 -10.72
CA SER A 43 16.40 11.12 -9.43
C SER A 43 15.39 11.85 -8.54
N VAL A 44 14.94 11.24 -7.46
CA VAL A 44 13.99 11.82 -6.50
C VAL A 44 14.57 13.05 -5.76
N LYS A 45 15.87 13.30 -5.85
CA LYS A 45 16.56 14.43 -5.22
C LYS A 45 17.30 15.29 -6.23
N GLY A 46 16.62 16.27 -6.79
CA GLY A 46 17.28 17.29 -7.62
C GLY A 46 16.43 18.56 -7.76
N LYS A 47 17.01 19.70 -7.41
CA LYS A 47 16.38 21.01 -7.57
C LYS A 47 16.07 21.30 -9.05
N ALA A 48 14.85 21.75 -9.30
CA ALA A 48 14.38 22.56 -10.45
C ALA A 48 14.35 21.95 -11.88
N THR A 49 14.89 20.77 -12.16
CA THR A 49 14.78 20.11 -13.48
C THR A 49 14.48 18.61 -13.40
N ALA A 50 14.15 18.10 -12.23
CA ALA A 50 13.91 16.69 -12.00
C ALA A 50 12.57 16.26 -12.63
N ARG A 51 12.57 15.18 -13.41
CA ARG A 51 11.37 14.42 -13.71
C ARG A 51 10.82 13.90 -12.37
N HIS A 52 9.55 14.17 -12.11
CA HIS A 52 8.86 13.59 -10.94
C HIS A 52 8.73 12.08 -11.10
N ALA A 53 8.62 11.37 -9.99
CA ALA A 53 8.42 9.93 -10.00
C ALA A 53 7.14 9.55 -10.77
N VAL A 54 7.17 8.40 -11.44
CA VAL A 54 6.02 7.90 -12.22
C VAL A 54 4.83 7.63 -11.30
N SER A 55 5.09 7.26 -10.04
CA SER A 55 4.07 7.02 -9.01
C SER A 55 3.40 8.30 -8.50
N ASP A 56 4.09 9.46 -8.54
CA ASP A 56 3.58 10.73 -8.01
C ASP A 56 2.87 11.53 -9.11
N TRP A 57 1.60 11.30 -9.26
CA TRP A 57 0.80 11.92 -10.34
C TRP A 57 0.07 13.19 -9.90
N MET A 58 -0.22 13.37 -8.60
CA MET A 58 -0.85 14.59 -8.09
C MET A 58 0.15 15.73 -7.98
N GLU A 59 -0.29 16.96 -8.30
CA GLU A 59 0.60 18.14 -8.17
C GLU A 59 1.03 18.39 -6.74
N ILE A 60 0.16 18.15 -5.76
CA ILE A 60 0.51 18.28 -4.34
C ILE A 60 1.61 17.30 -3.92
N GLU A 61 1.65 16.10 -4.50
CA GLU A 61 2.73 15.12 -4.29
C GLU A 61 4.05 15.67 -4.82
N LYS A 62 4.01 16.25 -6.02
CA LYS A 62 5.19 16.84 -6.68
C LYS A 62 5.70 18.07 -5.96
N GLU A 63 4.81 18.94 -5.48
CA GLU A 63 5.16 20.16 -4.73
C GLU A 63 5.77 19.83 -3.37
N ARG A 64 5.23 18.82 -2.67
CA ARG A 64 5.67 18.46 -1.31
C ARG A 64 6.74 17.38 -1.29
N GLY A 65 6.94 16.66 -2.40
CA GLY A 65 7.90 15.54 -2.51
C GLY A 65 7.52 14.33 -1.64
N ILE A 66 6.22 14.14 -1.38
CA ILE A 66 5.68 13.00 -0.64
C ILE A 66 4.52 12.38 -1.40
N SER A 67 4.47 11.05 -1.46
CA SER A 67 3.32 10.33 -2.01
C SER A 67 2.13 10.40 -1.04
N VAL A 68 0.98 10.79 -1.55
CA VAL A 68 -0.28 10.99 -0.79
C VAL A 68 -1.24 9.83 -1.03
N THR A 69 -1.22 9.26 -2.23
CA THR A 69 -2.09 8.16 -2.63
C THR A 69 -1.28 6.98 -3.16
N SER A 70 -1.82 5.77 -3.00
CA SER A 70 -1.23 4.57 -3.61
C SER A 70 -1.35 4.61 -5.13
N SER A 71 -0.34 4.10 -5.83
CA SER A 71 -0.35 3.92 -7.28
C SER A 71 -0.32 2.44 -7.64
N VAL A 72 -1.00 2.08 -8.73
CA VAL A 72 -0.97 0.74 -9.31
C VAL A 72 -0.11 0.80 -10.56
N LEU A 73 0.94 -0.01 -10.62
CA LEU A 73 1.89 -0.06 -11.73
C LEU A 73 2.02 -1.50 -12.20
N GLN A 74 1.95 -1.72 -13.52
CA GLN A 74 1.97 -3.06 -14.11
C GLN A 74 3.00 -3.14 -15.22
N PHE A 75 3.72 -4.26 -15.29
CA PHE A 75 4.67 -4.56 -16.36
C PHE A 75 4.95 -6.07 -16.42
N ASN A 76 5.59 -6.51 -17.51
CA ASN A 76 6.05 -7.89 -17.66
C ASN A 76 7.57 -7.94 -17.51
N TYR A 77 8.07 -8.94 -16.78
CA TYR A 77 9.49 -9.17 -16.62
C TYR A 77 9.76 -10.67 -16.44
N ASP A 78 10.70 -11.21 -17.18
CA ASP A 78 11.15 -12.62 -17.11
C ASP A 78 10.01 -13.65 -17.07
N GLY A 79 8.99 -13.46 -17.92
CA GLY A 79 7.81 -14.34 -18.02
C GLY A 79 6.75 -14.12 -16.93
N TYR A 80 6.98 -13.25 -15.95
CA TYR A 80 6.00 -12.87 -14.94
C TYR A 80 5.19 -11.64 -15.35
N CYS A 81 3.91 -11.63 -14.93
CA CYS A 81 3.07 -10.43 -14.96
C CYS A 81 3.10 -9.78 -13.58
N ILE A 82 3.67 -8.60 -13.48
CA ILE A 82 3.95 -7.93 -12.21
C ILE A 82 2.97 -6.79 -11.99
N ASN A 83 2.35 -6.78 -10.81
CA ASN A 83 1.51 -5.69 -10.32
C ASN A 83 2.16 -5.11 -9.06
N ILE A 84 2.67 -3.89 -9.14
CA ILE A 84 3.20 -3.17 -7.99
C ILE A 84 2.12 -2.24 -7.44
N LEU A 85 1.91 -2.32 -6.14
CA LEU A 85 1.12 -1.40 -5.36
C LEU A 85 2.07 -0.49 -4.60
N ASP A 86 2.36 0.68 -5.16
CA ASP A 86 3.22 1.68 -4.50
C ASP A 86 2.40 2.45 -3.49
N THR A 87 2.74 2.36 -2.20
CA THR A 87 1.95 2.92 -1.09
C THR A 87 2.53 4.24 -0.60
N PRO A 88 1.72 5.15 -0.01
CA PRO A 88 2.26 6.31 0.69
C PRO A 88 3.18 5.90 1.85
N GLY A 89 4.33 6.56 1.97
CA GLY A 89 5.26 6.31 3.10
C GLY A 89 4.87 7.04 4.38
N HIS A 90 4.10 8.12 4.30
CA HIS A 90 3.78 8.96 5.44
C HIS A 90 2.64 8.38 6.28
N GLN A 91 2.76 8.44 7.62
CA GLN A 91 1.80 7.86 8.56
C GLN A 91 0.37 8.42 8.43
N ASP A 92 0.22 9.67 8.01
CA ASP A 92 -1.08 10.32 7.82
C ASP A 92 -1.93 9.64 6.74
N PHE A 93 -1.31 8.86 5.84
CA PHE A 93 -1.96 8.11 4.77
C PHE A 93 -1.98 6.60 5.01
N SER A 94 -1.81 6.17 6.27
CA SER A 94 -1.77 4.74 6.64
C SER A 94 -3.05 3.98 6.29
N GLU A 95 -4.21 4.63 6.25
CA GLU A 95 -5.47 3.99 5.84
C GLU A 95 -5.46 3.60 4.36
N ASP A 96 -4.91 4.44 3.46
CA ASP A 96 -4.75 4.10 2.05
C ASP A 96 -3.74 2.96 1.86
N THR A 97 -2.64 2.99 2.62
CA THR A 97 -1.65 1.90 2.65
C THR A 97 -2.29 0.59 3.10
N TYR A 98 -3.09 0.61 4.16
CA TYR A 98 -3.79 -0.58 4.64
C TYR A 98 -4.73 -1.16 3.58
N ARG A 99 -5.58 -0.33 2.96
CA ARG A 99 -6.50 -0.77 1.89
C ARG A 99 -5.75 -1.38 0.71
N THR A 100 -4.63 -0.79 0.36
CA THR A 100 -3.78 -1.25 -0.73
C THR A 100 -3.11 -2.60 -0.40
N LEU A 101 -2.63 -2.78 0.84
CA LEU A 101 -2.12 -4.06 1.32
C LEU A 101 -3.16 -5.18 1.27
N MET A 102 -4.45 -4.85 1.39
CA MET A 102 -5.53 -5.82 1.22
C MET A 102 -5.59 -6.41 -0.20
N ALA A 103 -5.07 -5.71 -1.21
CA ALA A 103 -5.03 -6.19 -2.58
C ALA A 103 -3.73 -6.91 -2.94
N ALA A 104 -2.73 -6.91 -2.06
CA ALA A 104 -1.43 -7.55 -2.27
C ALA A 104 -1.41 -9.01 -1.81
N ASP A 105 -0.55 -9.82 -2.44
CA ASP A 105 -0.24 -11.20 -2.03
C ASP A 105 1.06 -11.27 -1.22
N SER A 106 1.92 -10.26 -1.33
CA SER A 106 3.15 -10.10 -0.54
C SER A 106 3.50 -8.62 -0.40
N ALA A 107 4.48 -8.32 0.44
CA ALA A 107 4.98 -6.97 0.64
C ALA A 107 6.51 -6.93 0.57
N VAL A 108 7.04 -5.91 -0.10
CA VAL A 108 8.46 -5.54 -0.07
C VAL A 108 8.62 -4.41 0.94
N MET A 109 9.31 -4.69 2.03
CA MET A 109 9.62 -3.71 3.07
C MET A 109 10.99 -3.10 2.81
N VAL A 110 11.04 -1.79 2.62
CA VAL A 110 12.29 -1.07 2.37
C VAL A 110 12.76 -0.40 3.66
N ILE A 111 13.98 -0.74 4.08
CA ILE A 111 14.62 -0.22 5.30
C ILE A 111 15.87 0.58 4.89
N ASP A 112 16.09 1.73 5.53
CA ASP A 112 17.32 2.51 5.40
C ASP A 112 18.42 1.89 6.26
N ALA A 113 19.50 1.42 5.63
CA ALA A 113 20.61 0.76 6.32
C ALA A 113 21.27 1.60 7.43
N SER A 114 21.18 2.92 7.33
CA SER A 114 21.74 3.84 8.34
C SER A 114 20.80 4.10 9.52
N LYS A 115 19.51 3.75 9.40
CA LYS A 115 18.49 4.07 10.41
C LYS A 115 17.85 2.85 11.05
N GLY A 116 17.88 1.69 10.39
CA GLY A 116 17.24 0.47 10.85
C GLY A 116 15.70 0.55 10.80
N VAL A 117 15.03 -0.11 11.75
CA VAL A 117 13.56 -0.22 11.80
C VAL A 117 12.93 1.01 12.42
N GLU A 118 12.36 1.87 11.60
CA GLU A 118 11.72 3.12 12.02
C GLU A 118 10.24 2.91 12.41
N ALA A 119 9.63 3.88 13.10
CA ALA A 119 8.30 3.78 13.69
C ALA A 119 7.19 3.39 12.66
N GLN A 120 7.22 3.93 11.45
CA GLN A 120 6.24 3.61 10.42
C GLN A 120 6.42 2.17 9.91
N THR A 121 7.67 1.70 9.77
CA THR A 121 7.98 0.31 9.41
C THR A 121 7.35 -0.67 10.40
N ARG A 122 7.46 -0.41 11.71
CA ARG A 122 6.81 -1.24 12.75
C ARG A 122 5.29 -1.29 12.61
N LYS A 123 4.65 -0.16 12.32
CA LYS A 123 3.19 -0.10 12.13
C LYS A 123 2.75 -0.91 10.91
N LEU A 124 3.44 -0.74 9.78
CA LEU A 124 3.13 -1.45 8.53
C LEU A 124 3.38 -2.95 8.65
N PHE A 125 4.45 -3.33 9.34
CA PHE A 125 4.71 -4.74 9.64
C PHE A 125 3.55 -5.38 10.41
N LYS A 126 3.06 -4.74 11.47
CA LYS A 126 1.92 -5.25 12.24
C LYS A 126 0.70 -5.50 11.35
N VAL A 127 0.45 -4.61 10.40
CA VAL A 127 -0.63 -4.77 9.42
C VAL A 127 -0.42 -6.02 8.55
N CYS A 128 0.79 -6.23 8.03
CA CYS A 128 1.13 -7.42 7.25
C CYS A 128 1.00 -8.70 8.09
N ALA A 129 1.54 -8.71 9.31
CA ALA A 129 1.47 -9.85 10.23
C ALA A 129 0.03 -10.24 10.60
N MET A 130 -0.85 -9.26 10.88
CA MET A 130 -2.27 -9.51 11.15
C MET A 130 -3.00 -10.20 10.00
N ARG A 131 -2.47 -10.09 8.79
CA ARG A 131 -3.05 -10.64 7.56
C ARG A 131 -2.29 -11.84 7.01
N ASN A 132 -1.22 -12.25 7.68
CA ASN A 132 -0.29 -13.29 7.21
C ASN A 132 0.24 -12.99 5.78
N ILE A 133 0.48 -11.71 5.47
CA ILE A 133 1.07 -11.29 4.20
C ILE A 133 2.58 -11.56 4.27
N PRO A 134 3.16 -12.36 3.37
CA PRO A 134 4.60 -12.59 3.29
C PRO A 134 5.38 -11.28 3.11
N ILE A 135 6.46 -11.10 3.88
CA ILE A 135 7.28 -9.90 3.85
C ILE A 135 8.68 -10.24 3.37
N PHE A 136 9.12 -9.51 2.35
CA PHE A 136 10.47 -9.52 1.82
C PHE A 136 11.13 -8.20 2.19
N THR A 137 12.26 -8.25 2.86
CA THR A 137 12.94 -7.04 3.34
C THR A 137 14.08 -6.65 2.39
N PHE A 138 14.10 -5.39 1.94
CA PHE A 138 15.20 -4.81 1.19
C PHE A 138 15.89 -3.73 2.02
N ILE A 139 17.10 -4.02 2.49
CA ILE A 139 17.94 -3.07 3.22
C ILE A 139 18.69 -2.21 2.21
N ASN A 140 18.26 -0.96 2.13
CA ASN A 140 18.63 0.01 1.09
C ASN A 140 19.66 1.02 1.56
N LYS A 141 20.31 1.69 0.62
CA LYS A 141 21.25 2.80 0.81
C LYS A 141 22.62 2.41 1.32
N LEU A 142 23.09 1.23 0.96
CA LEU A 142 24.47 0.81 1.25
C LEU A 142 25.56 1.61 0.52
N ASP A 143 25.16 2.49 -0.42
CA ASP A 143 26.02 3.53 -1.00
C ASP A 143 26.43 4.61 0.01
N ARG A 144 25.92 4.55 1.24
CA ARG A 144 26.25 5.43 2.38
C ARG A 144 26.72 4.61 3.56
N ASP A 145 27.31 5.30 4.55
CA ASP A 145 27.67 4.65 5.80
C ASP A 145 26.41 4.04 6.44
N ALA A 146 26.48 2.76 6.75
CA ALA A 146 25.39 1.95 7.27
C ALA A 146 25.71 1.45 8.68
N ASN A 147 24.67 1.04 9.40
CA ASN A 147 24.81 0.28 10.64
C ASN A 147 25.43 -1.10 10.34
N ASP A 148 25.94 -1.77 11.37
CA ASP A 148 26.42 -3.13 11.22
C ASP A 148 25.33 -4.06 10.67
N THR A 149 25.73 -4.94 9.77
CA THR A 149 24.78 -5.78 9.02
C THR A 149 24.10 -6.83 9.90
N PHE A 150 24.82 -7.42 10.86
CA PHE A 150 24.26 -8.36 11.81
C PHE A 150 23.32 -7.65 12.81
N ASP A 151 23.73 -6.46 13.29
CA ASP A 151 22.87 -5.65 14.18
C ASP A 151 21.54 -5.28 13.50
N LEU A 152 21.57 -5.00 12.18
CA LEU A 152 20.35 -4.73 11.40
C LEU A 152 19.44 -5.96 11.32
N LEU A 153 19.98 -7.16 11.12
CA LEU A 153 19.20 -8.39 11.13
C LEU A 153 18.57 -8.65 12.50
N ASP A 154 19.35 -8.53 13.57
CA ASP A 154 18.89 -8.70 14.95
C ASP A 154 17.79 -7.69 15.30
N GLU A 155 17.92 -6.43 14.87
CA GLU A 155 16.88 -5.42 15.06
C GLU A 155 15.60 -5.81 14.32
N ILE A 156 15.72 -6.24 13.06
CA ILE A 156 14.56 -6.67 12.25
C ILE A 156 13.86 -7.85 12.94
N GLU A 157 14.58 -8.88 13.33
CA GLU A 157 13.99 -10.05 14.00
C GLU A 157 13.32 -9.70 15.32
N LYS A 158 13.95 -8.86 16.12
CA LYS A 158 13.40 -8.40 17.41
C LYS A 158 12.13 -7.58 17.23
N GLU A 159 12.12 -6.66 16.27
CA GLU A 159 11.00 -5.75 16.04
C GLU A 159 9.85 -6.42 15.30
N LEU A 160 10.15 -7.35 14.39
CA LEU A 160 9.16 -8.06 13.59
C LEU A 160 8.67 -9.33 14.28
N GLY A 161 9.46 -9.91 15.19
CA GLY A 161 9.12 -11.16 15.90
C GLY A 161 9.16 -12.40 15.01
N ILE A 162 9.85 -12.34 13.86
CA ILE A 162 10.05 -13.46 12.94
C ILE A 162 11.53 -13.54 12.54
N PRO A 163 12.09 -14.75 12.29
CA PRO A 163 13.45 -14.92 11.81
C PRO A 163 13.64 -14.32 10.42
N THR A 164 14.86 -13.94 10.13
CA THR A 164 15.31 -13.47 8.82
C THR A 164 16.13 -14.53 8.10
N CYS A 165 16.06 -14.51 6.76
CA CYS A 165 16.88 -15.32 5.89
C CYS A 165 17.61 -14.41 4.89
N PRO A 166 18.87 -14.04 5.11
CA PRO A 166 19.65 -13.27 4.15
C PRO A 166 19.86 -14.04 2.85
N ILE A 167 19.39 -13.48 1.73
CA ILE A 167 19.54 -14.07 0.39
C ILE A 167 20.85 -13.63 -0.26
N ASN A 168 21.26 -12.39 0.00
CA ASN A 168 22.56 -11.87 -0.37
C ASN A 168 23.23 -11.22 0.84
N TRP A 169 24.52 -10.94 0.73
CA TRP A 169 25.31 -10.29 1.78
C TRP A 169 26.12 -9.13 1.23
N PRO A 170 26.11 -7.93 1.85
CA PRO A 170 26.80 -6.77 1.34
C PRO A 170 28.32 -6.86 1.62
N ILE A 171 29.11 -6.37 0.68
CA ILE A 171 30.56 -6.28 0.81
C ILE A 171 30.95 -4.83 1.07
N GLY A 172 31.07 -4.49 2.35
CA GLY A 172 31.30 -3.13 2.81
C GLY A 172 30.07 -2.22 2.73
N SER A 173 30.25 -0.95 3.08
CA SER A 173 29.23 0.11 2.98
C SER A 173 29.86 1.47 2.63
N GLY A 174 29.06 2.43 2.21
CA GLY A 174 29.52 3.77 1.82
C GLY A 174 30.54 3.72 0.69
N LYS A 175 31.68 4.36 0.88
CA LYS A 175 32.77 4.37 -0.12
C LYS A 175 33.46 3.02 -0.30
N LYS A 176 33.33 2.13 0.66
CA LYS A 176 33.90 0.78 0.64
C LYS A 176 32.95 -0.26 0.05
N PHE A 177 31.72 0.13 -0.29
CA PHE A 177 30.75 -0.78 -0.88
C PHE A 177 31.22 -1.25 -2.26
N ARG A 178 31.41 -2.56 -2.44
CA ARG A 178 31.93 -3.19 -3.66
C ARG A 178 30.88 -3.99 -4.41
N GLY A 179 29.84 -4.43 -3.74
CA GLY A 179 28.80 -5.29 -4.30
C GLY A 179 28.14 -6.13 -3.25
N VAL A 180 27.52 -7.20 -3.68
CA VAL A 180 26.87 -8.17 -2.79
C VAL A 180 27.34 -9.59 -3.12
N TYR A 181 27.44 -10.43 -2.11
CA TYR A 181 27.62 -11.87 -2.27
C TYR A 181 26.25 -12.53 -2.35
N ASP A 182 25.96 -13.21 -3.44
CA ASP A 182 24.71 -13.95 -3.65
C ASP A 182 24.85 -15.35 -3.06
N ARG A 183 24.07 -15.67 -2.04
CA ARG A 183 24.13 -16.94 -1.33
C ARG A 183 23.55 -18.12 -2.12
N GLU A 184 22.65 -17.87 -3.10
CA GLU A 184 22.12 -18.93 -3.97
C GLU A 184 23.18 -19.42 -4.96
N THR A 185 23.93 -18.49 -5.56
CA THR A 185 24.93 -18.81 -6.59
C THR A 185 26.33 -18.98 -6.06
N GLY A 186 26.62 -18.51 -4.85
CA GLY A 186 27.97 -18.50 -4.26
C GLY A 186 28.94 -17.52 -4.92
N LYS A 187 28.43 -16.48 -5.59
CA LYS A 187 29.22 -15.52 -6.36
C LYS A 187 29.12 -14.11 -5.80
N VAL A 188 30.16 -13.35 -6.04
CA VAL A 188 30.18 -11.90 -5.81
C VAL A 188 29.61 -11.20 -7.04
N LEU A 189 28.60 -10.36 -6.81
CA LEU A 189 27.98 -9.53 -7.81
C LEU A 189 28.51 -8.12 -7.68
N THR A 190 29.17 -7.63 -8.72
CA THR A 190 29.69 -6.27 -8.81
C THR A 190 28.90 -5.48 -9.84
N PHE A 191 28.87 -4.17 -9.69
CA PHE A 191 28.03 -3.31 -10.51
C PHE A 191 28.84 -2.18 -11.10
N SER A 192 28.72 -1.98 -12.41
CA SER A 192 29.31 -0.82 -13.08
C SER A 192 28.50 0.45 -12.80
N ASP A 193 29.19 1.54 -12.45
CA ASP A 193 28.54 2.86 -12.25
C ASP A 193 28.09 3.42 -13.60
N THR A 194 26.79 3.26 -13.92
CA THR A 194 26.19 3.76 -15.14
C THR A 194 25.38 5.02 -14.87
N MET A 195 25.94 6.18 -15.20
CA MET A 195 25.25 7.48 -15.11
C MET A 195 24.50 7.71 -13.79
N LYS A 196 25.12 7.39 -12.64
CA LYS A 196 24.51 7.48 -11.30
C LYS A 196 23.21 6.67 -11.18
N GLY A 197 23.19 5.48 -11.77
CA GLY A 197 22.04 4.56 -11.65
C GLY A 197 20.82 4.94 -12.49
N THR A 198 20.89 5.89 -13.40
CA THR A 198 19.76 6.30 -14.25
C THR A 198 19.45 5.32 -15.38
N LYS A 199 20.38 4.43 -15.70
CA LYS A 199 20.24 3.31 -16.66
C LYS A 199 20.50 1.99 -15.97
N GLU A 200 20.09 0.90 -16.62
CA GLU A 200 20.43 -0.46 -16.19
C GLU A 200 21.96 -0.59 -16.02
N GLY A 201 22.39 -1.10 -14.88
CA GLY A 201 23.80 -1.40 -14.61
C GLY A 201 24.17 -2.75 -15.23
N LEU A 202 25.41 -2.87 -15.68
CA LEU A 202 25.95 -4.19 -16.01
C LEU A 202 26.36 -4.87 -14.69
N GLU A 203 25.76 -6.00 -14.42
CA GLU A 203 26.09 -6.88 -13.31
C GLU A 203 27.17 -7.87 -13.76
N GLU A 204 28.27 -7.94 -13.03
CA GLU A 204 29.31 -8.93 -13.26
C GLU A 204 29.32 -9.93 -12.11
N GLU A 205 29.24 -11.21 -12.45
CA GLU A 205 29.33 -12.32 -11.51
C GLU A 205 30.77 -12.84 -11.45
N ILE A 206 31.33 -12.92 -10.25
CA ILE A 206 32.71 -13.39 -10.03
C ILE A 206 32.68 -14.45 -8.93
N ALA A 207 33.19 -15.65 -9.21
CA ALA A 207 33.31 -16.69 -8.19
C ALA A 207 34.44 -16.34 -7.20
N LEU A 208 34.29 -16.75 -5.92
CA LEU A 208 35.26 -16.45 -4.88
C LEU A 208 36.64 -17.04 -5.12
N ASP A 209 36.74 -18.09 -5.92
CA ASP A 209 37.99 -18.77 -6.31
C ASP A 209 38.60 -18.24 -7.62
N GLU A 210 37.92 -17.34 -8.32
CA GLU A 210 38.46 -16.72 -9.52
C GLU A 210 39.53 -15.67 -9.18
N PRO A 211 40.68 -15.64 -9.92
CA PRO A 211 41.72 -14.62 -9.69
C PRO A 211 41.23 -13.17 -9.81
N ARG A 212 40.17 -12.92 -10.59
CA ARG A 212 39.55 -11.59 -10.78
C ARG A 212 38.94 -11.03 -9.51
N ILE A 213 38.65 -11.88 -8.50
CA ILE A 213 38.10 -11.41 -7.23
C ILE A 213 39.06 -10.46 -6.51
N ASP A 214 40.39 -10.71 -6.63
CA ASP A 214 41.41 -9.90 -6.02
C ASP A 214 41.63 -8.54 -6.70
N GLU A 215 41.03 -8.32 -7.89
CA GLU A 215 40.97 -7.01 -8.54
C GLU A 215 39.81 -6.14 -7.99
N VAL A 216 38.79 -6.76 -7.42
CA VAL A 216 37.59 -6.12 -6.91
C VAL A 216 37.63 -5.94 -5.40
N LEU A 217 38.04 -6.97 -4.67
CA LEU A 217 38.14 -6.98 -3.21
C LEU A 217 39.62 -6.94 -2.79
N ASP A 218 39.91 -6.05 -1.84
CA ASP A 218 41.22 -6.15 -1.16
C ASP A 218 41.24 -7.37 -0.20
N ALA A 219 42.45 -7.71 0.28
CA ALA A 219 42.65 -8.89 1.11
C ALA A 219 41.80 -8.87 2.38
N ASP A 220 41.69 -7.71 3.03
CA ASP A 220 40.91 -7.53 4.26
C ASP A 220 39.40 -7.73 3.99
N GLN A 221 38.88 -7.18 2.88
CA GLN A 221 37.49 -7.35 2.48
C GLN A 221 37.14 -8.80 2.15
N LYS A 222 38.06 -9.51 1.49
CA LYS A 222 37.87 -10.92 1.16
C LYS A 222 37.90 -11.81 2.41
N GLU A 223 38.81 -11.57 3.34
CA GLU A 223 38.90 -12.28 4.62
C GLU A 223 37.61 -12.03 5.45
N GLN A 224 37.24 -10.77 5.60
CA GLN A 224 36.00 -10.39 6.30
C GLN A 224 34.78 -11.07 5.69
N LEU A 225 34.64 -11.06 4.35
CA LEU A 225 33.49 -11.69 3.66
C LEU A 225 33.43 -13.19 3.98
N LEU A 226 34.55 -13.89 3.96
CA LEU A 226 34.60 -15.34 4.25
C LEU A 226 34.23 -15.64 5.70
N GLU A 227 34.69 -14.85 6.65
CA GLU A 227 34.30 -14.97 8.07
C GLU A 227 32.81 -14.71 8.27
N GLU A 228 32.26 -13.67 7.63
CA GLU A 228 30.84 -13.32 7.70
C GLU A 228 29.96 -14.40 7.07
N ILE A 229 30.38 -15.03 5.95
CA ILE A 229 29.66 -16.15 5.33
C ILE A 229 29.58 -17.34 6.29
N GLU A 230 30.73 -17.70 6.94
CA GLU A 230 30.78 -18.81 7.90
C GLU A 230 29.84 -18.55 9.09
N LEU A 231 29.79 -17.31 9.59
CA LEU A 231 28.87 -16.90 10.66
C LEU A 231 27.42 -17.00 10.22
N LEU A 232 27.10 -16.55 9.00
CA LEU A 232 25.74 -16.62 8.45
C LEU A 232 25.26 -18.04 8.29
N ASP A 233 26.10 -18.94 7.79
CA ASP A 233 25.76 -20.35 7.59
C ASP A 233 25.51 -21.07 8.92
N GLY A 234 26.12 -20.59 10.00
CA GLY A 234 25.92 -21.12 11.36
C GLY A 234 24.76 -20.49 12.14
N ALA A 235 24.37 -19.26 11.86
CA ALA A 235 23.46 -18.47 12.70
C ALA A 235 22.17 -18.05 12.02
N SER A 236 22.13 -17.88 10.69
CA SER A 236 20.92 -17.45 10.00
C SER A 236 19.94 -18.60 9.72
N ALA A 237 18.64 -18.30 9.65
CA ALA A 237 17.66 -19.28 9.21
C ALA A 237 17.91 -19.67 7.74
N GLU A 238 17.74 -20.96 7.44
CA GLU A 238 17.71 -21.44 6.06
C GLU A 238 16.42 -20.99 5.36
N PHE A 239 16.50 -20.83 4.04
CA PHE A 239 15.32 -20.48 3.25
C PHE A 239 14.30 -21.62 3.26
N ASP A 240 13.07 -21.31 3.64
CA ASP A 240 11.93 -22.22 3.64
C ASP A 240 10.72 -21.52 3.02
N GLN A 241 10.30 -21.97 1.84
CA GLN A 241 9.20 -21.39 1.09
C GLN A 241 7.87 -21.44 1.86
N GLU A 242 7.61 -22.52 2.60
CA GLU A 242 6.37 -22.67 3.35
C GLU A 242 6.30 -21.66 4.52
N LEU A 243 7.41 -21.44 5.21
CA LEU A 243 7.50 -20.43 6.27
C LEU A 243 7.37 -19.01 5.71
N VAL A 244 7.94 -18.75 4.53
CA VAL A 244 7.79 -17.45 3.83
C VAL A 244 6.32 -17.23 3.47
N ASP A 245 5.66 -18.20 2.85
CA ASP A 245 4.25 -18.11 2.44
C ASP A 245 3.30 -17.92 3.63
N GLN A 246 3.67 -18.43 4.81
CA GLN A 246 2.94 -18.23 6.06
C GLN A 246 3.28 -16.91 6.77
N GLY A 247 4.19 -16.10 6.25
CA GLY A 247 4.66 -14.87 6.89
C GLY A 247 5.46 -15.10 8.18
N LYS A 248 6.10 -16.28 8.33
CA LYS A 248 6.89 -16.69 9.50
C LYS A 248 8.40 -16.62 9.28
N LEU A 249 8.85 -16.33 8.08
CA LEU A 249 10.24 -16.12 7.70
C LEU A 249 10.31 -14.95 6.73
N SER A 250 11.23 -14.01 6.96
CA SER A 250 11.43 -12.87 6.06
C SER A 250 12.75 -13.02 5.29
N PRO A 251 12.71 -13.27 3.97
CA PRO A 251 13.90 -13.14 3.14
C PRO A 251 14.41 -11.70 3.15
N VAL A 252 15.73 -11.53 3.34
CA VAL A 252 16.39 -10.22 3.41
C VAL A 252 17.40 -10.08 2.30
N CYS A 253 17.33 -8.96 1.58
CA CYS A 253 18.30 -8.58 0.57
C CYS A 253 18.88 -7.20 0.88
N PHE A 254 20.14 -7.03 0.55
CA PHE A 254 20.90 -5.81 0.75
C PHE A 254 21.25 -5.16 -0.60
N GLY A 255 21.24 -3.81 -0.64
CA GLY A 255 21.58 -3.12 -1.87
C GLY A 255 21.48 -1.60 -1.79
N SER A 256 21.56 -0.96 -2.95
CA SER A 256 21.33 0.46 -3.12
C SER A 256 20.48 0.73 -4.34
N ALA A 257 19.23 1.14 -4.12
CA ALA A 257 18.33 1.51 -5.20
C ALA A 257 18.85 2.71 -6.02
N LEU A 258 19.59 3.63 -5.39
CA LEU A 258 20.13 4.81 -6.07
C LEU A 258 21.17 4.44 -7.13
N THR A 259 22.04 3.52 -6.82
CA THR A 259 23.19 3.10 -7.65
C THR A 259 22.94 1.83 -8.45
N ASN A 260 21.76 1.21 -8.33
CA ASN A 260 21.35 -0.08 -8.91
C ASN A 260 22.00 -1.33 -8.30
N PHE A 261 22.80 -1.21 -7.23
CA PHE A 261 23.45 -2.34 -6.61
C PHE A 261 22.45 -3.30 -5.98
N GLY A 262 22.47 -4.57 -6.41
CA GLY A 262 21.63 -5.64 -5.89
C GLY A 262 20.13 -5.53 -6.23
N VAL A 263 19.70 -4.56 -7.05
CA VAL A 263 18.27 -4.34 -7.32
C VAL A 263 17.72 -5.37 -8.31
N GLU A 264 18.43 -5.65 -9.39
CA GLU A 264 18.00 -6.64 -10.37
C GLU A 264 18.03 -8.05 -9.78
N THR A 265 19.12 -8.37 -9.06
CA THR A 265 19.25 -9.63 -8.32
C THR A 265 18.11 -9.81 -7.31
N PHE A 266 17.81 -8.76 -6.54
CA PHE A 266 16.65 -8.78 -5.64
C PHE A 266 15.36 -9.08 -6.40
N LEU A 267 15.11 -8.39 -7.51
CA LEU A 267 13.89 -8.61 -8.30
C LEU A 267 13.79 -10.07 -8.78
N LYS A 268 14.88 -10.63 -9.30
CA LYS A 268 14.94 -12.02 -9.78
C LYS A 268 14.66 -13.04 -8.66
N HIS A 269 15.32 -12.89 -7.51
CA HIS A 269 15.09 -13.74 -6.34
C HIS A 269 13.67 -13.57 -5.80
N PHE A 270 13.23 -12.33 -5.62
CA PHE A 270 11.89 -12.03 -5.13
C PHE A 270 10.79 -12.69 -5.98
N LEU A 271 10.87 -12.60 -7.31
CA LEU A 271 9.88 -13.18 -8.21
C LEU A 271 9.82 -14.71 -8.15
N LYS A 272 10.93 -15.37 -7.84
CA LYS A 272 10.96 -16.82 -7.61
C LYS A 272 10.35 -17.20 -6.26
N MET A 273 10.66 -16.44 -5.21
CA MET A 273 10.28 -16.74 -3.82
C MET A 273 8.89 -16.23 -3.44
N THR A 274 8.38 -15.17 -4.11
CA THR A 274 7.07 -14.61 -3.77
C THR A 274 5.94 -15.50 -4.25
N SER A 275 4.89 -15.57 -3.44
CA SER A 275 3.73 -16.43 -3.68
C SER A 275 3.00 -16.07 -4.98
N THR A 276 2.37 -17.07 -5.59
CA THR A 276 1.29 -16.88 -6.58
C THR A 276 0.09 -16.23 -5.90
N PRO A 277 -0.93 -15.77 -6.64
CA PRO A 277 -2.15 -15.22 -6.04
C PRO A 277 -2.71 -16.11 -4.93
N LEU A 278 -2.91 -15.52 -3.75
CA LEU A 278 -3.35 -16.24 -2.55
C LEU A 278 -4.88 -16.35 -2.47
N PRO A 279 -5.42 -17.44 -1.86
CA PRO A 279 -6.83 -17.56 -1.55
C PRO A 279 -7.33 -16.41 -0.68
N ARG A 280 -8.59 -16.02 -0.87
CA ARG A 280 -9.20 -14.89 -0.14
C ARG A 280 -10.45 -15.29 0.60
N LYS A 281 -10.57 -14.83 1.86
CA LYS A 281 -11.73 -15.10 2.71
C LYS A 281 -12.98 -14.36 2.24
N ALA A 282 -14.08 -15.09 2.22
CA ALA A 282 -15.42 -14.61 1.94
C ALA A 282 -16.42 -15.22 2.94
N ASP A 283 -17.68 -14.79 2.89
CA ASP A 283 -18.76 -15.34 3.70
C ASP A 283 -19.07 -16.83 3.45
N ILE A 284 -18.63 -17.35 2.30
CA ILE A 284 -18.73 -18.77 1.93
C ILE A 284 -17.48 -19.60 2.29
N GLY A 285 -16.46 -19.02 2.92
CA GLY A 285 -15.15 -19.60 3.15
C GLY A 285 -14.06 -19.00 2.25
N GLU A 286 -12.96 -19.73 2.04
CA GLU A 286 -11.87 -19.26 1.18
C GLU A 286 -12.19 -19.49 -0.30
N VAL A 287 -11.95 -18.46 -1.11
CA VAL A 287 -12.11 -18.50 -2.56
C VAL A 287 -10.74 -18.74 -3.18
N ASP A 288 -10.62 -19.88 -3.90
CA ASP A 288 -9.40 -20.28 -4.59
C ASP A 288 -9.18 -19.41 -5.86
N PRO A 289 -8.00 -18.81 -6.05
CA PRO A 289 -7.65 -18.08 -7.28
C PRO A 289 -7.82 -18.90 -8.56
N LEU A 290 -7.62 -20.21 -8.49
CA LEU A 290 -7.74 -21.13 -9.63
C LEU A 290 -9.19 -21.53 -9.95
N ALA A 291 -10.17 -21.10 -9.17
CA ALA A 291 -11.59 -21.34 -9.48
C ALA A 291 -11.95 -20.75 -10.86
N GLU A 292 -12.83 -21.42 -11.61
CA GLU A 292 -13.26 -20.94 -12.95
C GLU A 292 -14.07 -19.66 -12.91
N ASP A 293 -14.86 -19.48 -11.85
CA ASP A 293 -15.74 -18.32 -11.70
C ASP A 293 -14.95 -17.05 -11.39
N PHE A 294 -15.21 -16.01 -12.17
CA PHE A 294 -14.65 -14.69 -11.92
C PHE A 294 -15.16 -14.11 -10.62
N SER A 295 -14.25 -13.56 -9.84
CA SER A 295 -14.58 -12.67 -8.73
C SER A 295 -13.50 -11.64 -8.49
N ALA A 296 -13.90 -10.48 -7.99
CA ALA A 296 -13.04 -9.36 -7.67
C ALA A 296 -13.61 -8.54 -6.51
N PHE A 297 -12.77 -7.74 -5.87
CA PHE A 297 -13.24 -6.75 -4.90
C PHE A 297 -12.62 -5.39 -5.18
N VAL A 298 -13.36 -4.32 -4.82
CA VAL A 298 -12.93 -2.94 -4.94
C VAL A 298 -12.09 -2.57 -3.72
N PHE A 299 -10.81 -2.27 -3.91
CA PHE A 299 -9.95 -1.84 -2.81
C PHE A 299 -9.65 -0.34 -2.81
N LYS A 300 -9.83 0.32 -3.95
CA LYS A 300 -9.54 1.74 -4.10
C LYS A 300 -10.51 2.38 -5.09
N ILE A 301 -10.90 3.62 -4.81
CA ILE A 301 -11.63 4.49 -5.72
C ILE A 301 -10.83 5.77 -5.87
N GLN A 302 -10.71 6.27 -7.08
CA GLN A 302 -9.98 7.48 -7.38
C GLN A 302 -10.71 8.32 -8.42
N ALA A 303 -10.88 9.60 -8.13
CA ALA A 303 -11.53 10.54 -9.03
C ALA A 303 -10.54 11.58 -9.55
N ASN A 304 -10.94 12.23 -10.67
CA ASN A 304 -10.23 13.37 -11.25
C ASN A 304 -8.74 13.12 -11.57
N MET A 305 -8.38 11.88 -11.92
CA MET A 305 -6.99 11.57 -12.35
C MET A 305 -6.59 12.35 -13.59
N ASN A 306 -7.54 12.69 -14.44
CA ASN A 306 -7.34 13.58 -15.57
C ASN A 306 -8.08 14.91 -15.33
N LYS A 307 -7.35 16.03 -15.28
CA LYS A 307 -7.91 17.37 -15.07
C LYS A 307 -8.95 17.77 -16.13
N ASN A 308 -8.82 17.24 -17.35
CA ASN A 308 -9.71 17.55 -18.47
C ASN A 308 -10.97 16.68 -18.50
N HIS A 309 -10.96 15.56 -17.83
CA HIS A 309 -12.07 14.62 -17.76
C HIS A 309 -12.35 14.30 -16.29
N ARG A 310 -13.54 14.63 -15.82
CA ARG A 310 -14.00 14.30 -14.47
C ARG A 310 -14.31 12.80 -14.39
N ASP A 311 -13.26 11.99 -14.49
CA ASP A 311 -13.33 10.54 -14.40
C ASP A 311 -13.30 10.07 -12.95
N ARG A 312 -13.97 8.97 -12.70
CA ARG A 312 -13.88 8.21 -11.45
C ARG A 312 -13.60 6.76 -11.82
N ILE A 313 -12.56 6.20 -11.21
CA ILE A 313 -12.09 4.85 -11.47
C ILE A 313 -12.19 4.04 -10.18
N ALA A 314 -12.82 2.88 -10.25
CA ALA A 314 -12.79 1.86 -9.21
C ALA A 314 -11.70 0.84 -9.55
N PHE A 315 -10.71 0.69 -8.67
CA PHE A 315 -9.65 -0.31 -8.79
C PHE A 315 -10.10 -1.61 -8.12
N MET A 316 -10.08 -2.67 -8.89
CA MET A 316 -10.52 -4.00 -8.47
C MET A 316 -9.35 -4.98 -8.52
N ARG A 317 -9.15 -5.73 -7.44
CA ARG A 317 -8.30 -6.91 -7.41
C ARG A 317 -9.12 -8.12 -7.85
N ILE A 318 -8.67 -8.81 -8.90
CA ILE A 318 -9.26 -10.06 -9.33
C ILE A 318 -8.77 -11.18 -8.41
N CYS A 319 -9.69 -11.86 -7.74
CA CYS A 319 -9.39 -12.87 -6.74
C CYS A 319 -9.54 -14.29 -7.25
N SER A 320 -10.39 -14.53 -8.24
CA SER A 320 -10.55 -15.86 -8.86
C SER A 320 -10.90 -15.77 -10.34
N GLY A 321 -10.52 -16.79 -11.08
CA GLY A 321 -10.92 -17.03 -12.45
C GLY A 321 -10.40 -16.01 -13.46
N LYS A 322 -11.20 -15.77 -14.50
CA LYS A 322 -10.88 -14.91 -15.63
C LYS A 322 -11.96 -13.82 -15.79
N PHE A 323 -11.53 -12.57 -15.83
CA PHE A 323 -12.33 -11.45 -16.28
C PHE A 323 -12.35 -11.36 -17.81
N GLU A 324 -13.53 -11.09 -18.38
CA GLU A 324 -13.72 -10.79 -19.80
C GLU A 324 -14.62 -9.57 -19.97
N ALA A 325 -14.16 -8.53 -20.65
CA ALA A 325 -14.85 -7.24 -20.79
C ALA A 325 -16.24 -7.35 -21.42
N SER A 326 -16.47 -8.37 -22.28
CA SER A 326 -17.75 -8.62 -22.95
C SER A 326 -18.82 -9.22 -22.03
N LYS A 327 -18.42 -9.85 -20.92
CA LYS A 327 -19.33 -10.59 -20.05
C LYS A 327 -19.98 -9.70 -19.00
N GLU A 328 -21.21 -10.06 -18.62
CA GLU A 328 -21.89 -9.46 -17.47
C GLU A 328 -21.31 -10.00 -16.16
N VAL A 329 -21.25 -9.13 -15.18
CA VAL A 329 -20.87 -9.43 -13.80
C VAL A 329 -22.02 -9.10 -12.85
N PHE A 330 -21.97 -9.64 -11.64
CA PHE A 330 -22.92 -9.37 -10.58
C PHE A 330 -22.26 -8.51 -9.49
N HIS A 331 -22.77 -7.31 -9.28
CA HIS A 331 -22.38 -6.45 -8.16
C HIS A 331 -23.18 -6.87 -6.93
N VAL A 332 -22.50 -7.42 -5.92
CA VAL A 332 -23.14 -8.11 -4.79
C VAL A 332 -23.89 -7.12 -3.90
N GLN A 333 -23.23 -6.07 -3.43
CA GLN A 333 -23.81 -5.06 -2.54
C GLN A 333 -24.95 -4.27 -3.22
N GLY A 334 -24.80 -3.98 -4.51
CA GLY A 334 -25.85 -3.35 -5.31
C GLY A 334 -26.95 -4.30 -5.78
N ASN A 335 -26.81 -5.61 -5.54
CA ASN A 335 -27.74 -6.68 -5.96
C ASN A 335 -28.19 -6.56 -7.42
N LYS A 336 -27.25 -6.28 -8.34
CA LYS A 336 -27.56 -6.05 -9.76
C LYS A 336 -26.52 -6.65 -10.70
N LYS A 337 -26.98 -7.07 -11.88
CA LYS A 337 -26.11 -7.41 -13.00
C LYS A 337 -25.70 -6.15 -13.76
N MET A 338 -24.46 -6.13 -14.21
CA MET A 338 -23.92 -5.01 -14.99
C MET A 338 -22.75 -5.45 -15.84
N ARG A 339 -22.33 -4.60 -16.77
CA ARG A 339 -21.03 -4.73 -17.45
C ARG A 339 -20.08 -3.68 -16.89
N LEU A 340 -18.82 -4.06 -16.68
CA LEU A 340 -17.78 -3.14 -16.24
C LEU A 340 -17.39 -2.25 -17.44
N SER A 341 -17.44 -0.94 -17.23
CA SER A 341 -17.18 0.03 -18.28
C SER A 341 -15.69 0.33 -18.39
N GLN A 342 -15.16 0.31 -19.62
CA GLN A 342 -13.79 0.70 -19.95
C GLN A 342 -12.74 0.09 -19.00
N PRO A 343 -12.67 -1.24 -18.89
CA PRO A 343 -11.67 -1.88 -18.02
C PRO A 343 -10.27 -1.55 -18.55
N GLN A 344 -9.39 -1.12 -17.65
CA GLN A 344 -8.06 -0.61 -17.98
C GLN A 344 -7.04 -1.23 -17.03
N GLN A 345 -5.85 -1.47 -17.55
CA GLN A 345 -4.65 -1.71 -16.75
C GLN A 345 -3.74 -0.48 -16.81
N MET A 346 -3.04 -0.25 -15.72
CA MET A 346 -2.12 0.88 -15.58
C MET A 346 -0.71 0.40 -15.87
N MET A 347 -0.21 0.68 -17.09
CA MET A 347 1.17 0.37 -17.46
C MET A 347 2.02 1.63 -17.37
N ALA A 348 2.75 1.76 -16.27
CA ALA A 348 3.49 2.97 -15.93
C ALA A 348 2.58 4.23 -15.95
N GLN A 349 2.75 5.15 -16.89
CA GLN A 349 1.91 6.34 -17.04
C GLN A 349 0.74 6.16 -18.01
N ASP A 350 0.72 5.06 -18.75
CA ASP A 350 -0.26 4.81 -19.80
C ASP A 350 -1.39 3.91 -19.31
N ARG A 351 -2.59 4.16 -19.83
CA ARG A 351 -3.78 3.36 -19.57
C ARG A 351 -4.08 2.51 -20.80
N HIS A 352 -4.10 1.21 -20.63
CA HIS A 352 -4.44 0.29 -21.69
C HIS A 352 -5.79 -0.38 -21.42
N VAL A 353 -6.70 -0.30 -22.38
CA VAL A 353 -7.96 -1.06 -22.32
C VAL A 353 -7.62 -2.54 -22.37
N VAL A 354 -8.22 -3.34 -21.49
CA VAL A 354 -8.02 -4.79 -21.44
C VAL A 354 -9.31 -5.52 -21.71
N ASP A 355 -9.22 -6.52 -22.57
CA ASP A 355 -10.34 -7.41 -22.86
C ASP A 355 -10.41 -8.56 -21.87
N GLU A 356 -9.27 -8.99 -21.34
CA GLU A 356 -9.11 -10.14 -20.45
C GLU A 356 -8.13 -9.84 -19.32
N ALA A 357 -8.44 -10.33 -18.11
CA ALA A 357 -7.54 -10.31 -16.97
C ALA A 357 -7.81 -11.53 -16.08
N TYR A 358 -6.86 -11.90 -15.23
CA TYR A 358 -6.91 -13.15 -14.45
C TYR A 358 -6.73 -12.89 -12.96
N ALA A 359 -7.05 -13.88 -12.14
CA ALA A 359 -6.77 -13.81 -10.71
C ALA A 359 -5.32 -13.40 -10.47
N GLY A 360 -5.11 -12.41 -9.61
CA GLY A 360 -3.83 -11.75 -9.42
C GLY A 360 -3.75 -10.37 -10.08
N ASP A 361 -4.45 -10.12 -11.16
CA ASP A 361 -4.42 -8.82 -11.82
C ASP A 361 -5.23 -7.75 -11.06
N ILE A 362 -4.88 -6.51 -11.33
CA ILE A 362 -5.64 -5.34 -10.92
C ILE A 362 -6.16 -4.64 -12.16
N ILE A 363 -7.46 -4.36 -12.18
CA ILE A 363 -8.10 -3.58 -13.23
C ILE A 363 -8.74 -2.32 -12.65
N GLY A 364 -8.62 -1.21 -13.37
CA GLY A 364 -9.40 0.00 -13.11
C GLY A 364 -10.62 0.02 -14.03
N VAL A 365 -11.79 0.29 -13.50
CA VAL A 365 -13.02 0.41 -14.30
C VAL A 365 -13.63 1.79 -14.11
N PHE A 366 -14.18 2.36 -15.18
CA PHE A 366 -14.92 3.61 -15.07
C PHE A 366 -16.11 3.40 -14.16
N ASP A 367 -16.25 4.26 -13.15
CA ASP A 367 -17.30 4.19 -12.15
C ASP A 367 -18.16 5.45 -12.15
N PRO A 368 -19.43 5.38 -12.57
CA PRO A 368 -20.34 6.52 -12.50
C PRO A 368 -20.84 6.82 -11.08
N GLY A 369 -20.22 6.28 -10.03
CA GLY A 369 -20.62 6.45 -8.64
C GLY A 369 -21.40 5.26 -8.07
N ILE A 370 -21.17 4.07 -8.61
CA ILE A 370 -21.89 2.85 -8.22
C ILE A 370 -21.15 2.09 -7.13
N PHE A 371 -19.82 2.04 -7.24
CA PHE A 371 -18.99 1.23 -6.36
C PHE A 371 -18.58 1.97 -5.08
N SER A 372 -18.43 1.18 -4.03
CA SER A 372 -17.81 1.56 -2.77
C SER A 372 -16.57 0.68 -2.50
N ILE A 373 -15.65 1.18 -1.69
CA ILE A 373 -14.50 0.38 -1.24
C ILE A 373 -15.02 -0.81 -0.42
N GLY A 374 -14.53 -2.01 -0.74
CA GLY A 374 -14.97 -3.28 -0.17
C GLY A 374 -16.06 -4.01 -0.98
N ASP A 375 -16.61 -3.39 -2.03
CA ASP A 375 -17.61 -4.05 -2.85
C ASP A 375 -17.07 -5.27 -3.58
N THR A 376 -17.90 -6.32 -3.65
CA THR A 376 -17.60 -7.57 -4.33
C THR A 376 -18.33 -7.62 -5.68
N VAL A 377 -17.59 -8.06 -6.70
CA VAL A 377 -18.10 -8.32 -8.05
C VAL A 377 -17.78 -9.75 -8.43
N CYS A 378 -18.75 -10.50 -8.93
CA CYS A 378 -18.56 -11.92 -9.28
C CYS A 378 -19.34 -12.34 -10.51
N THR A 379 -19.14 -13.58 -10.96
CA THR A 379 -19.94 -14.21 -12.02
C THR A 379 -21.43 -14.20 -11.66
N PRO A 380 -22.35 -13.82 -12.58
CA PRO A 380 -23.77 -13.86 -12.33
C PRO A 380 -24.26 -15.25 -11.88
N GLY A 381 -25.05 -15.27 -10.80
CA GLY A 381 -25.52 -16.52 -10.18
C GLY A 381 -24.70 -16.98 -8.97
N LYS A 382 -23.51 -16.46 -8.80
CA LYS A 382 -22.70 -16.60 -7.56
C LYS A 382 -22.96 -15.40 -6.68
N LYS A 383 -23.38 -15.61 -5.43
CA LYS A 383 -23.67 -14.55 -4.48
C LYS A 383 -22.87 -14.82 -3.21
N PHE A 384 -21.72 -14.21 -3.11
CA PHE A 384 -20.90 -14.21 -1.91
C PHE A 384 -20.21 -12.86 -1.77
N GLN A 385 -19.77 -12.54 -0.58
CA GLN A 385 -19.14 -11.28 -0.27
C GLN A 385 -17.78 -11.54 0.37
N TYR A 386 -16.74 -10.87 -0.14
CA TYR A 386 -15.43 -10.87 0.51
C TYR A 386 -15.50 -10.14 1.85
N GLU A 387 -14.62 -10.50 2.79
CA GLU A 387 -14.46 -9.75 4.03
C GLU A 387 -14.22 -8.28 3.72
N GLY A 388 -14.99 -7.41 4.38
CA GLY A 388 -14.90 -5.97 4.20
C GLY A 388 -13.54 -5.40 4.59
N ILE A 389 -13.20 -4.25 4.04
CA ILE A 389 -12.01 -3.50 4.42
C ILE A 389 -12.38 -2.64 5.63
N PRO A 390 -11.75 -2.84 6.80
CA PRO A 390 -12.05 -2.03 7.97
C PRO A 390 -11.70 -0.56 7.73
N THR A 391 -12.51 0.32 8.29
CA THR A 391 -12.27 1.76 8.29
C THR A 391 -11.58 2.15 9.59
N PHE A 392 -10.47 2.87 9.51
CA PHE A 392 -9.77 3.36 10.70
C PHE A 392 -10.57 4.45 11.40
N ALA A 393 -10.52 4.44 12.72
CA ALA A 393 -11.07 5.54 13.50
C ALA A 393 -10.25 6.81 13.25
N PRO A 394 -10.88 7.94 12.90
CA PRO A 394 -10.18 9.22 12.82
C PRO A 394 -9.63 9.64 14.18
N GLU A 395 -8.46 10.27 14.14
CA GLU A 395 -7.76 10.81 15.31
C GLU A 395 -7.87 12.36 15.39
N HIS A 396 -8.18 12.99 14.25
CA HIS A 396 -8.29 14.44 14.15
C HIS A 396 -9.61 14.84 13.50
N PHE A 397 -10.23 15.90 14.03
CA PHE A 397 -11.54 16.36 13.57
C PHE A 397 -11.52 17.86 13.30
N ALA A 398 -12.20 18.27 12.22
CA ALA A 398 -12.41 19.68 11.90
C ALA A 398 -13.82 19.92 11.37
N ARG A 399 -14.37 21.09 11.72
CA ARG A 399 -15.57 21.62 11.08
C ARG A 399 -15.18 22.27 9.76
N VAL A 400 -15.91 21.97 8.70
CA VAL A 400 -15.69 22.54 7.37
C VAL A 400 -16.68 23.66 7.14
N ARG A 401 -16.18 24.86 6.88
CA ARG A 401 -17.00 26.01 6.50
C ARG A 401 -16.74 26.39 5.05
N LEU A 402 -17.81 26.45 4.28
CA LEU A 402 -17.78 26.98 2.93
C LEU A 402 -17.70 28.51 2.97
N LEU A 403 -16.71 29.11 2.29
CA LEU A 403 -16.52 30.56 2.27
C LEU A 403 -17.48 31.27 1.31
N ASP A 404 -17.83 30.63 0.20
CA ASP A 404 -18.77 31.16 -0.80
C ASP A 404 -20.00 30.26 -0.91
N SER A 405 -21.13 30.72 -0.39
CA SER A 405 -22.40 29.99 -0.39
C SER A 405 -22.93 29.66 -1.80
N MET A 406 -22.55 30.42 -2.83
CA MET A 406 -22.94 30.15 -4.20
C MET A 406 -22.29 28.88 -4.75
N LYS A 407 -21.18 28.44 -4.19
CA LYS A 407 -20.45 27.21 -4.57
C LYS A 407 -20.91 25.95 -3.82
N ARG A 408 -22.05 26.01 -3.13
CA ARG A 408 -22.56 24.90 -2.30
C ARG A 408 -22.71 23.57 -3.06
N LYS A 409 -23.17 23.60 -4.31
CA LYS A 409 -23.30 22.36 -5.11
C LYS A 409 -21.94 21.72 -5.40
N GLN A 410 -20.96 22.52 -5.76
CA GLN A 410 -19.60 22.07 -6.02
C GLN A 410 -18.96 21.53 -4.74
N PHE A 411 -19.16 22.22 -3.62
CA PHE A 411 -18.69 21.81 -2.30
C PHE A 411 -19.24 20.43 -1.91
N VAL A 412 -20.56 20.26 -1.91
CA VAL A 412 -21.19 18.98 -1.55
C VAL A 412 -20.72 17.85 -2.47
N LYS A 413 -20.62 18.12 -3.78
CA LYS A 413 -20.08 17.14 -4.73
C LYS A 413 -18.64 16.78 -4.41
N GLY A 414 -17.76 17.78 -4.22
CA GLY A 414 -16.33 17.58 -4.00
C GLY A 414 -16.04 16.83 -2.70
N ILE A 415 -16.63 17.28 -1.59
CA ILE A 415 -16.38 16.68 -0.28
C ILE A 415 -16.87 15.22 -0.22
N ASN A 416 -18.05 14.94 -0.79
CA ASN A 416 -18.59 13.59 -0.86
C ASN A 416 -17.72 12.67 -1.73
N GLN A 417 -17.21 13.17 -2.85
CA GLN A 417 -16.36 12.39 -3.74
C GLN A 417 -15.03 12.06 -3.08
N ILE A 418 -14.39 13.03 -2.41
CA ILE A 418 -13.15 12.82 -1.65
C ILE A 418 -13.36 11.83 -0.50
N ALA A 419 -14.53 11.88 0.18
CA ALA A 419 -14.87 10.91 1.21
C ALA A 419 -15.09 9.49 0.66
N GLN A 420 -15.72 9.36 -0.51
CA GLN A 420 -15.92 8.05 -1.17
C GLN A 420 -14.60 7.41 -1.64
N GLU A 421 -13.58 8.22 -1.89
CA GLU A 421 -12.21 7.73 -2.14
C GLU A 421 -11.52 7.26 -0.84
N GLY A 422 -12.13 7.54 0.33
CA GLY A 422 -11.61 7.21 1.65
C GLY A 422 -10.47 8.12 2.12
N ALA A 423 -10.26 9.26 1.47
CA ALA A 423 -9.25 10.23 1.91
C ALA A 423 -9.65 10.96 3.20
N ILE A 424 -10.94 11.06 3.47
CA ILE A 424 -11.54 11.68 4.66
C ILE A 424 -12.80 10.90 5.06
N GLN A 425 -13.24 11.10 6.30
CA GLN A 425 -14.55 10.65 6.77
C GLN A 425 -15.44 11.85 7.08
N ILE A 426 -16.71 11.76 6.71
CA ILE A 426 -17.69 12.86 6.91
C ILE A 426 -18.69 12.45 7.96
N PHE A 427 -18.94 13.37 8.88
CA PHE A 427 -19.94 13.23 9.94
C PHE A 427 -20.88 14.43 9.94
N GLN A 428 -22.15 14.16 10.24
CA GLN A 428 -23.18 15.18 10.42
C GLN A 428 -23.69 15.12 11.85
N GLU A 429 -23.91 16.26 12.47
CA GLU A 429 -24.48 16.35 13.82
C GLU A 429 -25.95 15.92 13.81
N ILE A 430 -26.36 14.99 14.69
CA ILE A 430 -27.75 14.45 14.75
C ILE A 430 -28.76 15.52 15.15
N MET A 431 -28.36 16.47 15.98
CA MET A 431 -29.22 17.53 16.51
C MET A 431 -28.97 18.90 15.85
N GLY A 432 -28.00 18.98 14.94
CA GLY A 432 -27.62 20.20 14.22
C GLY A 432 -28.34 20.34 12.89
N GLY A 433 -28.40 21.55 12.35
CA GLY A 433 -28.90 21.79 11.01
C GLY A 433 -27.99 21.18 9.95
N MET A 434 -28.52 20.96 8.73
CA MET A 434 -27.80 20.36 7.59
C MET A 434 -26.48 21.07 7.17
N GLU A 435 -26.10 22.14 7.84
CA GLU A 435 -25.04 23.06 7.41
C GLU A 435 -23.67 22.76 8.02
N GLU A 436 -23.59 21.97 9.09
CA GLU A 436 -22.33 21.68 9.75
C GLU A 436 -21.78 20.30 9.38
N ILE A 437 -20.79 20.28 8.50
CA ILE A 437 -20.04 19.07 8.14
C ILE A 437 -18.81 19.00 9.03
N ILE A 438 -18.67 17.90 9.75
CA ILE A 438 -17.47 17.53 10.48
C ILE A 438 -16.69 16.53 9.62
N VAL A 439 -15.39 16.79 9.44
CA VAL A 439 -14.48 15.89 8.77
C VAL A 439 -13.56 15.28 9.80
N GLY A 440 -13.42 13.95 9.74
CA GLY A 440 -12.44 13.18 10.50
C GLY A 440 -11.35 12.65 9.59
N VAL A 441 -10.11 12.66 10.07
CA VAL A 441 -8.92 12.16 9.38
C VAL A 441 -8.00 11.42 10.35
N VAL A 442 -7.20 10.50 9.83
CA VAL A 442 -6.18 9.77 10.63
C VAL A 442 -4.97 10.67 10.90
N GLY A 443 -4.57 11.49 9.92
CA GLY A 443 -3.45 12.41 10.07
C GLY A 443 -3.75 13.81 9.55
N VAL A 444 -3.11 14.81 10.15
CA VAL A 444 -3.39 16.24 9.89
C VAL A 444 -3.11 16.68 8.45
N LEU A 445 -2.16 16.04 7.76
CA LEU A 445 -1.87 16.37 6.35
C LEU A 445 -3.05 16.08 5.42
N GLN A 446 -3.95 15.18 5.80
CA GLN A 446 -5.16 14.92 5.01
C GLN A 446 -6.10 16.15 4.95
N PHE A 447 -6.07 17.04 5.95
CA PHE A 447 -6.79 18.31 5.89
C PHE A 447 -6.22 19.24 4.81
N ASP A 448 -4.89 19.29 4.67
CA ASP A 448 -4.25 20.09 3.63
C ASP A 448 -4.58 19.54 2.24
N VAL A 449 -4.59 18.22 2.08
CA VAL A 449 -4.98 17.55 0.85
C VAL A 449 -6.45 17.84 0.53
N LEU A 450 -7.34 17.77 1.50
CA LEU A 450 -8.76 18.12 1.34
C LEU A 450 -8.93 19.55 0.83
N LYS A 451 -8.27 20.50 1.47
CA LYS A 451 -8.33 21.92 1.09
C LYS A 451 -7.79 22.13 -0.33
N TYR A 452 -6.60 21.61 -0.60
CA TYR A 452 -5.97 21.70 -1.93
C TYR A 452 -6.87 21.13 -3.03
N ARG A 453 -7.46 19.94 -2.82
CA ARG A 453 -8.32 19.29 -3.80
C ARG A 453 -9.63 20.04 -4.03
N LEU A 454 -10.29 20.56 -2.97
CA LEU A 454 -11.50 21.37 -3.11
C LEU A 454 -11.23 22.66 -3.88
N GLU A 455 -10.10 23.32 -3.62
CA GLU A 455 -9.69 24.54 -4.33
C GLU A 455 -9.38 24.25 -5.81
N ASN A 456 -8.55 23.26 -6.10
CA ASN A 456 -7.99 23.04 -7.44
C ASN A 456 -8.86 22.17 -8.37
N GLU A 457 -9.61 21.20 -7.82
CA GLU A 457 -10.44 20.29 -8.60
C GLU A 457 -11.90 20.76 -8.69
N TYR A 458 -12.40 21.44 -7.65
CA TYR A 458 -13.82 21.83 -7.55
C TYR A 458 -14.03 23.35 -7.55
N ASN A 459 -12.94 24.12 -7.52
CA ASN A 459 -12.98 25.60 -7.42
C ASN A 459 -13.76 26.07 -6.18
N VAL A 460 -13.52 25.48 -5.02
CA VAL A 460 -14.23 25.73 -3.78
C VAL A 460 -13.23 26.09 -2.67
N ASP A 461 -13.40 27.28 -2.11
CA ASP A 461 -12.60 27.73 -0.97
C ASP A 461 -13.30 27.37 0.34
N ILE A 462 -12.54 26.79 1.27
CA ILE A 462 -13.05 26.36 2.57
C ILE A 462 -12.18 26.90 3.72
N ARG A 463 -12.79 26.95 4.89
CA ARG A 463 -12.10 27.15 6.17
C ARG A 463 -12.29 25.90 7.03
N LEU A 464 -11.19 25.42 7.58
CA LEU A 464 -11.18 24.31 8.53
C LEU A 464 -11.03 24.88 9.95
N GLU A 465 -11.93 24.50 10.83
CA GLU A 465 -11.90 24.84 12.25
C GLU A 465 -11.67 23.57 13.04
N ALA A 466 -10.47 23.43 13.64
CA ALA A 466 -10.11 22.25 14.42
C ALA A 466 -11.10 22.04 15.58
N LEU A 467 -11.47 20.80 15.83
CA LEU A 467 -12.33 20.38 16.92
C LEU A 467 -11.52 19.57 17.93
N PRO A 468 -11.85 19.63 19.23
CA PRO A 468 -11.04 19.03 20.29
C PRO A 468 -11.32 17.54 20.51
N TYR A 469 -11.88 16.86 19.54
CA TYR A 469 -12.18 15.43 19.66
C TYR A 469 -10.94 14.59 19.29
N GLU A 470 -10.70 13.55 20.09
CA GLU A 470 -9.61 12.59 19.88
C GLU A 470 -10.12 11.14 19.71
N HIS A 471 -11.38 10.89 20.08
CA HIS A 471 -11.96 9.57 20.03
C HIS A 471 -13.32 9.56 19.34
N ILE A 472 -13.55 8.52 18.56
CA ILE A 472 -14.84 8.20 17.97
C ILE A 472 -15.25 6.80 18.39
N ARG A 473 -16.55 6.57 18.60
CA ARG A 473 -17.11 5.26 18.92
C ARG A 473 -18.39 5.02 18.15
N TRP A 474 -18.52 3.84 17.57
CA TRP A 474 -19.72 3.35 16.91
C TRP A 474 -20.69 2.78 17.92
N ILE A 475 -21.99 3.05 17.78
CA ILE A 475 -23.01 2.45 18.61
C ILE A 475 -23.40 1.11 17.98
N GLU A 476 -23.01 0.00 18.63
CA GLU A 476 -23.25 -1.36 18.11
C GLU A 476 -24.72 -1.75 18.15
N ASN A 477 -25.41 -1.39 19.21
CA ASN A 477 -26.82 -1.74 19.45
C ASN A 477 -27.78 -0.57 19.16
N LYS A 478 -27.55 0.10 18.02
CA LYS A 478 -28.31 1.28 17.60
C LYS A 478 -29.83 1.08 17.51
N GLU A 479 -30.29 -0.14 17.29
CA GLU A 479 -31.73 -0.50 17.24
C GLU A 479 -32.38 -0.58 18.63
N GLU A 480 -31.58 -0.77 19.68
CA GLU A 480 -32.02 -0.92 21.08
C GLU A 480 -31.96 0.40 21.85
N VAL A 481 -31.22 1.41 21.31
CA VAL A 481 -30.89 2.63 22.03
C VAL A 481 -31.42 3.87 21.29
N ASP A 482 -32.16 4.75 21.99
CA ASP A 482 -32.50 6.06 21.45
C ASP A 482 -31.30 7.01 21.55
N VAL A 483 -30.56 7.13 20.45
CA VAL A 483 -29.33 7.94 20.35
C VAL A 483 -29.56 9.39 20.77
N LYS A 484 -30.76 9.94 20.52
CA LYS A 484 -31.08 11.34 20.87
C LYS A 484 -31.13 11.54 22.38
N ARG A 485 -31.52 10.50 23.14
CA ARG A 485 -31.65 10.55 24.61
C ARG A 485 -30.40 10.16 25.37
N LEU A 486 -29.36 9.69 24.69
CA LEU A 486 -28.09 9.37 25.36
C LEU A 486 -27.58 10.58 26.17
N THR A 487 -27.15 10.30 27.38
CA THR A 487 -26.55 11.28 28.29
C THR A 487 -25.04 11.06 28.38
N GLY A 488 -24.28 12.13 28.24
CA GLY A 488 -22.83 12.08 28.32
C GLY A 488 -22.26 13.30 29.01
N THR A 489 -21.00 13.57 28.80
CA THR A 489 -20.37 14.84 29.17
C THR A 489 -20.87 15.96 28.26
N SER A 490 -20.75 17.23 28.70
CA SER A 490 -21.14 18.40 27.88
C SER A 490 -20.41 18.45 26.53
N ASP A 491 -19.26 17.80 26.45
CA ASP A 491 -18.35 17.82 25.31
C ASP A 491 -18.60 16.66 24.34
N MET A 492 -19.41 15.66 24.73
CA MET A 492 -19.78 14.56 23.85
C MET A 492 -20.65 15.06 22.69
N LYS A 493 -20.28 14.68 21.46
CA LYS A 493 -21.07 15.03 20.28
C LYS A 493 -21.67 13.79 19.62
N LYS A 494 -22.95 13.86 19.31
CA LYS A 494 -23.69 12.81 18.61
C LYS A 494 -23.68 13.10 17.12
N VAL A 495 -23.11 12.21 16.32
CA VAL A 495 -22.95 12.38 14.88
C VAL A 495 -23.42 11.15 14.13
N MET A 496 -23.63 11.30 12.84
CA MET A 496 -24.01 10.26 11.90
C MET A 496 -23.01 10.23 10.75
N ASP A 497 -22.58 9.04 10.34
CA ASP A 497 -21.75 8.88 9.15
C ASP A 497 -22.57 8.95 7.85
N MET A 498 -21.86 8.85 6.70
CA MET A 498 -22.51 8.87 5.39
C MET A 498 -23.43 7.66 5.12
N LYS A 499 -23.29 6.57 5.86
CA LYS A 499 -24.13 5.35 5.77
C LYS A 499 -25.34 5.42 6.70
N GLY A 500 -25.49 6.50 7.50
CA GLY A 500 -26.56 6.67 8.46
C GLY A 500 -26.32 5.95 9.79
N ASN A 501 -25.11 5.53 10.10
CA ASN A 501 -24.78 4.95 11.40
C ASN A 501 -24.54 6.05 12.42
N PRO A 502 -25.15 5.97 13.62
CA PRO A 502 -24.90 6.90 14.69
C PRO A 502 -23.57 6.59 15.41
N LEU A 503 -22.84 7.66 15.73
CA LEU A 503 -21.56 7.62 16.42
C LEU A 503 -21.48 8.70 17.49
N LEU A 504 -20.53 8.53 18.40
CA LEU A 504 -20.23 9.50 19.44
C LEU A 504 -18.77 9.96 19.32
N LEU A 505 -18.57 11.28 19.37
CA LEU A 505 -17.25 11.90 19.45
C LEU A 505 -16.96 12.29 20.90
N PHE A 506 -15.72 12.06 21.35
CA PHE A 506 -15.26 12.32 22.71
C PHE A 506 -13.91 13.04 22.69
N ILE A 507 -13.71 13.91 23.67
CA ILE A 507 -12.45 14.65 23.84
C ILE A 507 -11.38 13.75 24.47
N ASN A 508 -11.77 12.79 25.32
CA ASN A 508 -10.84 11.91 26.03
C ASN A 508 -11.52 10.58 26.42
N SER A 509 -10.72 9.60 26.84
CA SER A 509 -11.18 8.26 27.23
C SER A 509 -12.07 8.27 28.49
N TRP A 510 -11.88 9.23 29.41
CA TRP A 510 -12.74 9.36 30.60
C TRP A 510 -14.19 9.66 30.23
N SER A 511 -14.41 10.52 29.23
CA SER A 511 -15.75 10.85 28.71
C SER A 511 -16.47 9.63 28.13
N ILE A 512 -15.74 8.66 27.59
CA ILE A 512 -16.30 7.38 27.10
C ILE A 512 -16.84 6.58 28.28
N GLY A 513 -16.04 6.39 29.34
CA GLY A 513 -16.46 5.68 30.56
C GLY A 513 -17.69 6.31 31.19
N MET A 514 -17.70 7.62 31.37
CA MET A 514 -18.83 8.36 31.94
C MET A 514 -20.11 8.21 31.11
N THR A 515 -19.99 8.11 29.78
CA THR A 515 -21.14 7.92 28.91
C THR A 515 -21.69 6.50 29.03
N LEU A 516 -20.84 5.49 29.14
CA LEU A 516 -21.27 4.10 29.39
C LEU A 516 -21.97 3.97 30.76
N ASP A 517 -21.41 4.56 31.82
CA ASP A 517 -21.98 4.52 33.16
C ASP A 517 -23.38 5.19 33.25
N ARG A 518 -23.61 6.23 32.42
CA ARG A 518 -24.89 6.97 32.42
C ARG A 518 -25.96 6.37 31.49
N ASN A 519 -25.60 5.41 30.64
CA ASN A 519 -26.52 4.81 29.68
C ASN A 519 -26.43 3.29 29.77
N GLU A 520 -27.22 2.74 30.68
CA GLU A 520 -27.29 1.29 30.87
C GLU A 520 -27.67 0.58 29.56
N GLY A 521 -26.90 -0.46 29.21
CA GLY A 521 -27.10 -1.24 27.99
C GLY A 521 -26.47 -0.67 26.72
N LEU A 522 -25.87 0.54 26.74
CA LEU A 522 -25.14 1.10 25.59
C LEU A 522 -23.89 0.27 25.30
N LYS A 523 -23.70 -0.13 24.03
CA LYS A 523 -22.51 -0.83 23.55
C LYS A 523 -21.78 0.01 22.53
N LEU A 524 -20.49 0.27 22.79
CA LEU A 524 -19.64 1.09 21.93
C LEU A 524 -18.49 0.25 21.37
N ALA A 525 -18.22 0.40 20.07
CA ALA A 525 -17.09 -0.21 19.37
C ALA A 525 -16.08 0.82 18.90
N GLU A 526 -14.81 0.41 18.79
CA GLU A 526 -13.72 1.24 18.26
C GLU A 526 -13.66 1.20 16.72
N PHE A 527 -14.28 0.21 16.12
CA PHE A 527 -14.27 -0.01 14.67
C PHE A 527 -15.69 -0.18 14.15
N SER A 528 -15.92 0.25 12.90
CA SER A 528 -17.14 -0.09 12.18
C SER A 528 -17.16 -1.59 11.89
N ARG A 529 -18.14 -2.31 12.41
CA ARG A 529 -18.49 -3.63 11.89
C ARG A 529 -19.43 -3.40 10.70
N ASN A 530 -18.91 -3.48 9.49
CA ASN A 530 -19.74 -3.41 8.27
C ASN A 530 -20.53 -4.67 8.09
#